data_17509484c298af47e1682e5b4ce41bb2
#
_entry.id   17509484c298af47e1682e5b4ce41bb2
#
_cell.length_a   1.000
_cell.length_b   1.000
_cell.length_c   1.000
_cell.angle_alpha   90.00
_cell.angle_beta   90.00
_cell.angle_gamma   90.00
#
_symmetry.space_group_name_H-M   'P 1'
#
loop_
_entity.id
_entity.type
_entity.pdbx_description
1 polymer ?
#
loop_
_entity_poly.entity_id
_entity_poly.type
_entity_poly.pdbx_seq_one_letter_code
_entity_poly.pdbx_strand_id
1 'polypeptide(L)'
;MGRETKTVVRSGSLSGEARVHLDSDALGIGPPFRIRMSVNGLGAIADAAGLTVTRGRETFHIAMSERESAAWAKAILHPPSLADKLGAKPGIAIALVGALPSEIAAVTNGAKVYRSLPKTLDAALAIMAVASLEAKPLAAIAAVLPPKGAVWLVYEKGILKGDALILAA
;
A
#
# COMPACT_ATOMS: atom_id res chain seq x y z
N MET A 1 -1.69 -1.73 4.54
CA MET A 1 -1.80 -2.67 5.68
C MET A 1 -2.12 -4.03 5.10
N GLY A 2 -1.21 -5.00 5.30
CA GLY A 2 -1.41 -6.39 4.90
C GLY A 2 -2.51 -7.06 5.73
N ARG A 3 -3.15 -8.08 5.16
CA ARG A 3 -4.09 -8.96 5.86
C ARG A 3 -3.44 -10.32 5.99
N GLU A 4 -3.65 -10.99 7.10
CA GLU A 4 -3.12 -12.33 7.33
C GLU A 4 -4.15 -13.18 8.06
N THR A 5 -4.22 -14.46 7.67
CA THR A 5 -5.03 -15.47 8.35
C THR A 5 -4.34 -16.83 8.28
N LYS A 6 -4.61 -17.70 9.23
CA LYS A 6 -4.18 -19.10 9.22
C LYS A 6 -5.43 -19.96 9.10
N THR A 7 -5.56 -20.71 8.00
CA THR A 7 -6.80 -21.40 7.67
C THR A 7 -6.57 -22.57 6.71
N VAL A 8 -7.62 -23.35 6.48
CA VAL A 8 -7.60 -24.46 5.50
C VAL A 8 -7.67 -23.86 4.08
N VAL A 9 -6.73 -24.28 3.26
CA VAL A 9 -6.69 -23.96 1.83
C VAL A 9 -6.80 -25.26 1.03
N ARG A 10 -7.51 -25.21 -0.10
CA ARG A 10 -7.66 -26.32 -1.04
C ARG A 10 -7.36 -25.84 -2.45
N SER A 11 -6.62 -26.68 -3.21
CA SER A 11 -6.36 -26.45 -4.63
C SER A 11 -6.15 -27.80 -5.33
N GLY A 12 -7.05 -28.17 -6.24
CA GLY A 12 -7.08 -29.49 -6.84
C GLY A 12 -7.21 -30.58 -5.77
N SER A 13 -6.29 -31.54 -5.75
CA SER A 13 -6.22 -32.62 -4.76
C SER A 13 -5.49 -32.21 -3.47
N LEU A 14 -4.80 -31.08 -3.44
CA LEU A 14 -4.05 -30.61 -2.28
C LEU A 14 -4.96 -29.86 -1.32
N SER A 15 -4.93 -30.24 -0.04
CA SER A 15 -5.64 -29.56 1.04
C SER A 15 -4.77 -29.52 2.28
N GLY A 16 -4.77 -28.40 2.98
CA GLY A 16 -4.00 -28.27 4.22
C GLY A 16 -4.19 -26.91 4.88
N GLU A 17 -3.83 -26.84 6.16
CA GLU A 17 -3.77 -25.58 6.87
C GLU A 17 -2.56 -24.78 6.38
N ALA A 18 -2.77 -23.53 6.02
CA ALA A 18 -1.74 -22.63 5.54
C ALA A 18 -1.92 -21.22 6.10
N ARG A 19 -0.80 -20.52 6.23
CA ARG A 19 -0.81 -19.07 6.45
C ARG A 19 -1.05 -18.38 5.11
N VAL A 20 -2.11 -17.61 5.03
CA VAL A 20 -2.45 -16.82 3.85
C VAL A 20 -2.22 -15.36 4.16
N HIS A 21 -1.50 -14.67 3.30
CA HIS A 21 -1.10 -13.28 3.46
C HIS A 21 -1.44 -12.48 2.21
N LEU A 22 -2.17 -11.40 2.37
CA LEU A 22 -2.53 -10.48 1.28
C LEU A 22 -1.91 -9.12 1.53
N ASP A 23 -0.95 -8.78 0.68
CA ASP A 23 -0.41 -7.43 0.54
C ASP A 23 -1.15 -6.65 -0.54
N SER A 24 -0.75 -5.42 -0.73
CA SER A 24 -1.32 -4.55 -1.75
C SER A 24 -1.01 -4.98 -3.19
N ASP A 25 -0.01 -5.82 -3.39
CA ASP A 25 0.53 -6.24 -4.69
C ASP A 25 0.56 -7.76 -4.86
N ALA A 26 0.47 -8.53 -3.76
CA ALA A 26 0.61 -9.98 -3.81
C ALA A 26 -0.26 -10.71 -2.78
N LEU A 27 -0.74 -11.89 -3.18
CA LEU A 27 -1.31 -12.91 -2.31
C LEU A 27 -0.28 -14.02 -2.12
N GLY A 28 0.10 -14.29 -0.88
CA GLY A 28 0.96 -15.38 -0.48
C GLY A 28 0.19 -16.50 0.22
N ILE A 29 0.47 -17.76 -0.12
CA ILE A 29 -0.05 -18.93 0.57
C ILE A 29 1.17 -19.77 1.02
N GLY A 30 1.34 -19.93 2.31
CA GLY A 30 2.44 -20.64 2.94
C GLY A 30 2.41 -22.15 2.69
N PRO A 31 3.26 -22.93 3.38
CA PRO A 31 3.23 -24.38 3.28
C PRO A 31 1.83 -24.94 3.62
N PRO A 32 1.40 -26.02 2.95
CA PRO A 32 2.14 -26.84 1.99
C PRO A 32 2.21 -26.27 0.57
N PHE A 33 1.48 -25.20 0.25
CA PHE A 33 1.35 -24.67 -1.11
C PHE A 33 2.58 -23.89 -1.57
N ARG A 34 3.16 -23.03 -0.71
CA ARG A 34 4.36 -22.21 -0.99
C ARG A 34 4.22 -21.35 -2.26
N ILE A 35 3.14 -20.62 -2.39
CA ILE A 35 2.79 -19.84 -3.56
C ILE A 35 2.77 -18.35 -3.21
N ARG A 36 3.29 -17.52 -4.12
CA ARG A 36 3.11 -16.07 -4.13
C ARG A 36 2.60 -15.65 -5.51
N MET A 37 1.52 -14.90 -5.53
CA MET A 37 0.83 -14.46 -6.74
C MET A 37 0.68 -12.94 -6.71
N SER A 38 0.96 -12.26 -7.84
CA SER A 38 0.56 -10.86 -7.98
C SER A 38 -0.96 -10.74 -7.92
N VAL A 39 -1.49 -9.73 -7.22
CA VAL A 39 -2.94 -9.47 -7.20
C VAL A 39 -3.47 -9.04 -8.58
N ASN A 40 -2.59 -8.48 -9.43
CA ASN A 40 -2.97 -8.12 -10.78
C ASN A 40 -3.29 -9.39 -11.60
N GLY A 41 -4.51 -9.46 -12.10
CA GLY A 41 -4.98 -10.59 -12.89
C GLY A 41 -5.52 -11.78 -12.08
N LEU A 42 -5.64 -11.65 -10.75
CA LEU A 42 -6.38 -12.62 -9.96
C LEU A 42 -7.89 -12.37 -10.09
N GLY A 43 -8.65 -13.46 -10.24
CA GLY A 43 -10.08 -13.46 -9.94
C GLY A 43 -10.30 -13.76 -8.45
N ALA A 44 -11.33 -13.19 -7.86
CA ALA A 44 -11.71 -13.47 -6.48
C ALA A 44 -13.23 -13.48 -6.33
N ILE A 45 -13.76 -14.53 -5.70
CA ILE A 45 -15.18 -14.67 -5.40
C ILE A 45 -15.30 -14.98 -3.90
N ALA A 46 -16.16 -14.24 -3.23
CA ALA A 46 -16.49 -14.46 -1.82
C ALA A 46 -17.88 -15.09 -1.72
N ASP A 47 -18.00 -16.11 -0.90
CA ASP A 47 -19.27 -16.76 -0.57
C ASP A 47 -19.28 -17.24 0.89
N ALA A 48 -20.33 -17.92 1.30
CA ALA A 48 -20.48 -18.47 2.65
C ALA A 48 -19.43 -19.55 2.99
N ALA A 49 -18.81 -20.21 1.98
CA ALA A 49 -17.77 -21.21 2.17
C ALA A 49 -16.36 -20.60 2.31
N GLY A 50 -16.21 -19.29 1.96
CA GLY A 50 -14.96 -18.55 2.08
C GLY A 50 -14.60 -17.78 0.83
N LEU A 51 -13.30 -17.70 0.55
CA LEU A 51 -12.74 -16.97 -0.58
C LEU A 51 -12.21 -17.96 -1.63
N THR A 52 -12.70 -17.84 -2.85
CA THR A 52 -12.16 -18.53 -4.02
C THR A 52 -11.31 -17.57 -4.81
N VAL A 53 -10.02 -17.88 -5.00
CA VAL A 53 -9.07 -17.11 -5.80
C VAL A 53 -8.69 -17.92 -7.03
N THR A 54 -8.69 -17.27 -8.20
CA THR A 54 -8.32 -17.89 -9.47
C THR A 54 -7.14 -17.18 -10.12
N ARG A 55 -6.19 -17.99 -10.67
CA ARG A 55 -5.06 -17.53 -11.46
C ARG A 55 -4.96 -18.38 -12.73
N GLY A 56 -5.46 -17.88 -13.83
CA GLY A 56 -5.56 -18.70 -15.05
C GLY A 56 -6.44 -19.92 -14.83
N ARG A 57 -5.85 -21.11 -14.87
CA ARG A 57 -6.55 -22.39 -14.62
C ARG A 57 -6.46 -22.89 -13.17
N GLU A 58 -5.66 -22.25 -12.36
CA GLU A 58 -5.49 -22.62 -10.94
C GLU A 58 -6.58 -21.99 -10.08
N THR A 59 -7.12 -22.74 -9.16
CA THR A 59 -8.15 -22.28 -8.22
C THR A 59 -7.73 -22.64 -6.80
N PHE A 60 -7.85 -21.67 -5.90
CA PHE A 60 -7.58 -21.82 -4.48
C PHE A 60 -8.83 -21.47 -3.69
N HIS A 61 -9.32 -22.41 -2.89
CA HIS A 61 -10.41 -22.18 -1.95
C HIS A 61 -9.82 -21.97 -0.56
N ILE A 62 -10.06 -20.81 0.02
CA ILE A 62 -9.52 -20.37 1.30
C ILE A 62 -10.68 -20.25 2.27
N ALA A 63 -10.74 -21.13 3.27
CA ALA A 63 -11.82 -21.15 4.24
C ALA A 63 -11.74 -19.91 5.14
N MET A 64 -12.79 -19.10 5.19
CA MET A 64 -12.90 -17.94 6.07
C MET A 64 -14.36 -17.52 6.19
N SER A 65 -14.67 -16.63 7.14
CA SER A 65 -16.02 -16.11 7.27
C SER A 65 -16.44 -15.31 6.03
N GLU A 66 -17.74 -15.25 5.75
CA GLU A 66 -18.30 -14.49 4.64
C GLU A 66 -17.87 -13.02 4.67
N ARG A 67 -17.86 -12.41 5.86
CA ARG A 67 -17.41 -11.03 6.03
C ARG A 67 -15.94 -10.83 5.66
N GLU A 68 -15.07 -11.76 6.06
CA GLU A 68 -13.65 -11.71 5.74
C GLU A 68 -13.42 -11.95 4.26
N SER A 69 -14.07 -12.98 3.68
CA SER A 69 -13.95 -13.32 2.27
C SER A 69 -14.37 -12.16 1.37
N ALA A 70 -15.46 -11.46 1.69
CA ALA A 70 -15.90 -10.26 0.97
C ALA A 70 -14.86 -9.13 1.06
N ALA A 71 -14.28 -8.91 2.24
CA ALA A 71 -13.26 -7.89 2.42
C ALA A 71 -11.94 -8.22 1.69
N TRP A 72 -11.57 -9.50 1.62
CA TRP A 72 -10.39 -9.96 0.88
C TRP A 72 -10.63 -9.92 -0.63
N ALA A 73 -11.78 -10.39 -1.11
CA ALA A 73 -12.14 -10.32 -2.53
C ALA A 73 -12.12 -8.89 -3.04
N LYS A 74 -12.71 -7.95 -2.29
CA LYS A 74 -12.64 -6.52 -2.61
C LYS A 74 -11.21 -6.01 -2.70
N ALA A 75 -10.33 -6.40 -1.77
CA ALA A 75 -8.94 -5.96 -1.76
C ALA A 75 -8.11 -6.55 -2.92
N ILE A 76 -8.44 -7.76 -3.38
CA ILE A 76 -7.82 -8.41 -4.54
C ILE A 76 -8.30 -7.76 -5.84
N LEU A 77 -9.61 -7.58 -6.00
CA LEU A 77 -10.20 -7.06 -7.24
C LEU A 77 -10.00 -5.56 -7.42
N HIS A 78 -9.91 -4.83 -6.31
CA HIS A 78 -9.75 -3.37 -6.28
C HIS A 78 -8.61 -2.99 -5.33
N PRO A 79 -7.35 -3.34 -5.67
CA PRO A 79 -6.22 -2.95 -4.86
C PRO A 79 -6.12 -1.42 -4.82
N PRO A 80 -5.81 -0.81 -3.66
CA PRO A 80 -5.67 0.62 -3.57
C PRO A 80 -4.56 1.11 -4.51
N SER A 81 -4.86 2.15 -5.28
CA SER A 81 -3.88 2.80 -6.15
C SER A 81 -2.73 3.41 -5.31
N LEU A 82 -1.63 3.77 -5.97
CA LEU A 82 -0.55 4.49 -5.30
C LEU A 82 -1.06 5.83 -4.72
N ALA A 83 -1.94 6.50 -5.43
CA ALA A 83 -2.60 7.73 -4.97
C ALA A 83 -3.39 7.51 -3.68
N ASP A 84 -4.18 6.43 -3.60
CA ASP A 84 -4.95 6.10 -2.39
C ASP A 84 -4.03 5.78 -1.21
N LYS A 85 -2.95 5.04 -1.45
CA LYS A 85 -1.95 4.69 -0.42
C LYS A 85 -1.25 5.92 0.13
N LEU A 86 -0.92 6.87 -0.72
CA LEU A 86 -0.30 8.14 -0.34
C LEU A 86 -1.30 9.14 0.24
N GLY A 87 -2.60 8.89 0.11
CA GLY A 87 -3.65 9.81 0.56
C GLY A 87 -3.90 10.97 -0.40
N ALA A 88 -3.45 10.85 -1.66
CA ALA A 88 -3.74 11.81 -2.72
C ALA A 88 -5.21 11.72 -3.12
N LYS A 89 -5.97 12.79 -2.90
CA LYS A 89 -7.41 12.85 -3.17
C LYS A 89 -7.76 14.16 -3.87
N PRO A 90 -8.88 14.20 -4.63
CA PRO A 90 -9.41 15.46 -5.14
C PRO A 90 -9.62 16.48 -4.01
N GLY A 91 -9.27 17.72 -4.26
CA GLY A 91 -9.46 18.81 -3.32
C GLY A 91 -8.37 18.98 -2.24
N ILE A 92 -7.37 18.07 -2.17
CA ILE A 92 -6.19 18.31 -1.33
C ILE A 92 -5.05 18.96 -2.12
N ALA A 93 -4.16 19.64 -1.42
CA ALA A 93 -2.92 20.15 -1.97
C ALA A 93 -1.77 19.18 -1.69
N ILE A 94 -0.96 18.90 -2.71
CA ILE A 94 0.21 18.04 -2.62
C ILE A 94 1.46 18.84 -2.97
N ALA A 95 2.46 18.86 -2.10
CA ALA A 95 3.78 19.37 -2.41
C ALA A 95 4.74 18.23 -2.75
N LEU A 96 5.32 18.25 -3.95
CA LEU A 96 6.35 17.33 -4.40
C LEU A 96 7.71 18.01 -4.26
N VAL A 97 8.58 17.48 -3.41
CA VAL A 97 9.86 18.11 -3.06
C VAL A 97 11.01 17.16 -3.39
N GLY A 98 11.98 17.66 -4.15
CA GLY A 98 13.17 16.89 -4.57
C GLY A 98 12.95 16.01 -5.81
N ALA A 99 13.95 15.18 -6.12
CA ALA A 99 13.95 14.29 -7.27
C ALA A 99 13.17 12.99 -6.94
N LEU A 100 11.87 12.99 -7.17
CA LEU A 100 10.99 11.85 -6.92
C LEU A 100 10.97 10.89 -8.12
N PRO A 101 10.80 9.59 -7.89
CA PRO A 101 10.50 8.62 -8.94
C PRO A 101 9.29 9.04 -9.77
N SER A 102 9.30 8.74 -11.07
CA SER A 102 8.25 9.17 -12.02
C SER A 102 6.85 8.71 -11.61
N GLU A 103 6.73 7.51 -11.06
CA GLU A 103 5.46 6.94 -10.59
C GLU A 103 4.86 7.75 -9.44
N ILE A 104 5.71 8.25 -8.54
CA ILE A 104 5.28 9.10 -7.42
C ILE A 104 5.02 10.53 -7.90
N ALA A 105 5.87 11.05 -8.78
CA ALA A 105 5.68 12.39 -9.36
C ALA A 105 4.40 12.51 -10.21
N ALA A 106 3.89 11.38 -10.74
CA ALA A 106 2.64 11.29 -11.49
C ALA A 106 1.39 11.15 -10.60
N VAL A 107 1.55 10.95 -9.29
CA VAL A 107 0.42 10.78 -8.37
C VAL A 107 -0.27 12.13 -8.13
N THR A 108 -1.30 12.40 -8.91
CA THR A 108 -2.08 13.64 -8.79
C THR A 108 -3.51 13.40 -8.32
N ASN A 109 -4.16 12.38 -8.86
CA ASN A 109 -5.55 11.97 -8.53
C ASN A 109 -6.52 13.15 -8.33
N GLY A 110 -6.43 14.19 -9.17
CA GLY A 110 -7.25 15.40 -9.05
C GLY A 110 -6.87 16.35 -7.91
N ALA A 111 -5.73 16.13 -7.24
CA ALA A 111 -5.17 17.03 -6.25
C ALA A 111 -4.49 18.23 -6.90
N LYS A 112 -4.41 19.36 -6.18
CA LYS A 112 -3.62 20.52 -6.57
C LYS A 112 -2.15 20.23 -6.28
N VAL A 113 -1.30 20.15 -7.31
CA VAL A 113 0.10 19.77 -7.16
C VAL A 113 1.02 21.01 -7.18
N TYR A 114 1.85 21.15 -6.16
CA TYR A 114 2.97 22.10 -6.09
C TYR A 114 4.28 21.33 -6.31
N ARG A 115 5.11 21.76 -7.23
CA ARG A 115 6.44 21.17 -7.51
C ARG A 115 7.58 21.82 -6.70
N SER A 116 7.23 22.64 -5.75
CA SER A 116 8.12 23.24 -4.76
C SER A 116 7.32 23.51 -3.50
N LEU A 117 7.98 23.69 -2.37
CA LEU A 117 7.32 23.95 -1.11
C LEU A 117 6.70 25.35 -1.12
N PRO A 118 5.36 25.52 -1.06
CA PRO A 118 4.72 26.81 -0.97
C PRO A 118 4.89 27.38 0.45
N LYS A 119 4.64 28.69 0.62
CA LYS A 119 4.72 29.35 1.94
C LYS A 119 3.66 28.84 2.92
N THR A 120 2.50 28.43 2.41
CA THR A 120 1.40 27.81 3.17
C THR A 120 0.80 26.71 2.34
N LEU A 121 0.44 25.62 2.98
CA LEU A 121 -0.18 24.48 2.34
C LEU A 121 -1.51 24.17 3.02
N ASP A 122 -2.62 24.52 2.38
CA ASP A 122 -3.97 24.21 2.88
C ASP A 122 -4.26 22.73 2.64
N ALA A 123 -4.79 22.01 3.60
CA ALA A 123 -5.20 20.59 3.48
C ALA A 123 -4.15 19.72 2.75
N ALA A 124 -3.08 19.30 3.44
CA ALA A 124 -1.84 19.03 2.76
C ALA A 124 -1.24 17.65 2.95
N LEU A 125 -0.70 17.19 1.86
CA LEU A 125 0.23 16.08 1.77
C LEU A 125 1.56 16.59 1.20
N ALA A 126 2.66 16.38 1.89
CA ALA A 126 3.98 16.56 1.32
C ALA A 126 4.62 15.20 0.99
N ILE A 127 5.22 15.10 -0.19
CA ILE A 127 6.00 13.94 -0.60
C ILE A 127 7.39 14.44 -0.92
N MET A 128 8.39 14.00 -0.16
CA MET A 128 9.76 14.47 -0.26
C MET A 128 10.71 13.33 -0.58
N ALA A 129 11.55 13.52 -1.60
CA ALA A 129 12.72 12.68 -1.81
C ALA A 129 13.80 13.00 -0.79
N VAL A 130 14.34 11.99 -0.13
CA VAL A 130 15.37 12.12 0.90
C VAL A 130 16.61 11.37 0.46
N ALA A 131 17.70 12.12 0.19
CA ALA A 131 19.02 11.54 -0.07
C ALA A 131 19.83 11.35 1.22
N SER A 132 19.55 12.20 2.23
CA SER A 132 20.12 12.11 3.58
C SER A 132 19.10 12.66 4.59
N LEU A 133 19.18 12.20 5.84
CA LEU A 133 18.33 12.73 6.93
C LEU A 133 18.91 14.07 7.42
N GLU A 134 18.59 15.12 6.70
CA GLU A 134 18.85 16.49 7.17
C GLU A 134 17.60 17.07 7.84
N ALA A 135 17.75 17.57 9.05
CA ALA A 135 16.63 18.14 9.81
C ALA A 135 16.02 19.40 9.15
N LYS A 136 16.82 20.20 8.43
CA LYS A 136 16.38 21.46 7.83
C LYS A 136 15.22 21.32 6.83
N PRO A 137 15.24 20.38 5.86
CA PRO A 137 14.13 20.21 4.93
C PRO A 137 12.84 19.74 5.63
N LEU A 138 12.95 18.88 6.64
CA LEU A 138 11.80 18.41 7.41
C LEU A 138 11.16 19.53 8.22
N ALA A 139 11.96 20.36 8.88
CA ALA A 139 11.48 21.53 9.62
C ALA A 139 10.78 22.55 8.70
N ALA A 140 11.32 22.78 7.50
CA ALA A 140 10.69 23.65 6.51
C ALA A 140 9.32 23.12 6.05
N ILE A 141 9.20 21.81 5.85
CA ILE A 141 7.92 21.18 5.49
C ILE A 141 6.95 21.26 6.68
N ALA A 142 7.39 20.93 7.89
CA ALA A 142 6.55 21.00 9.07
C ALA A 142 5.99 22.40 9.33
N ALA A 143 6.76 23.44 9.02
CA ALA A 143 6.33 24.85 9.19
C ALA A 143 5.19 25.28 8.25
N VAL A 144 5.01 24.60 7.11
CA VAL A 144 3.97 24.96 6.12
C VAL A 144 2.78 24.00 6.11
N LEU A 145 2.92 22.83 6.76
CA LEU A 145 1.84 21.86 6.86
C LEU A 145 0.80 22.27 7.89
N PRO A 146 -0.50 22.05 7.62
CA PRO A 146 -1.52 22.19 8.64
C PRO A 146 -1.36 21.10 9.73
N PRO A 147 -1.96 21.29 10.91
CA PRO A 147 -1.84 20.34 12.04
C PRO A 147 -2.21 18.87 11.72
N LYS A 148 -3.01 18.64 10.69
CA LYS A 148 -3.40 17.32 10.20
C LYS A 148 -2.71 16.93 8.89
N GLY A 149 -1.68 17.68 8.49
CA GLY A 149 -0.89 17.38 7.30
C GLY A 149 -0.07 16.10 7.47
N ALA A 150 0.21 15.43 6.36
CA ALA A 150 1.03 14.23 6.33
C ALA A 150 2.28 14.44 5.48
N VAL A 151 3.37 13.80 5.87
CA VAL A 151 4.62 13.77 5.10
C VAL A 151 4.97 12.33 4.73
N TRP A 152 5.20 12.10 3.45
CA TRP A 152 5.80 10.86 2.97
C TRP A 152 7.25 11.10 2.60
N LEU A 153 8.14 10.33 3.21
CA LEU A 153 9.56 10.34 2.88
C LEU A 153 9.85 9.21 1.89
N VAL A 154 10.39 9.58 0.74
CA VAL A 154 10.77 8.64 -0.32
C VAL A 154 12.29 8.54 -0.36
N TYR A 155 12.84 7.36 -0.14
CA TYR A 155 14.27 7.10 -0.10
C TYR A 155 14.61 5.76 -0.73
N GLU A 156 15.83 5.62 -1.20
CA GLU A 156 16.34 4.35 -1.72
C GLU A 156 16.52 3.33 -0.60
N LYS A 157 16.11 2.09 -0.89
CA LYS A 157 16.24 0.99 0.06
C LYS A 157 17.72 0.80 0.47
N GLY A 158 17.98 0.85 1.77
CA GLY A 158 19.32 0.67 2.35
C GLY A 158 20.07 1.96 2.69
N ILE A 159 19.61 3.14 2.24
CA ILE A 159 20.22 4.43 2.59
C ILE A 159 19.86 4.83 4.03
N LEU A 160 18.60 4.60 4.43
CA LEU A 160 18.13 4.93 5.77
C LEU A 160 17.85 3.66 6.58
N LYS A 161 18.39 3.59 7.78
CA LYS A 161 17.96 2.62 8.78
C LYS A 161 16.75 3.20 9.52
N GLY A 162 15.73 2.35 9.78
CA GLY A 162 14.46 2.77 10.40
C GLY A 162 14.64 3.57 11.70
N ASP A 163 15.63 3.22 12.50
CA ASP A 163 15.93 3.87 13.77
C ASP A 163 16.39 5.33 13.63
N ALA A 164 16.99 5.66 12.48
CA ALA A 164 17.44 7.03 12.20
C ALA A 164 16.27 7.99 11.89
N LEU A 165 15.12 7.48 11.42
CA LEU A 165 13.91 8.25 11.17
C LEU A 165 13.17 8.64 12.46
N ILE A 166 13.28 7.83 13.52
CA ILE A 166 12.63 8.06 14.82
C ILE A 166 13.38 9.14 15.62
N LEU A 167 14.70 9.26 15.44
CA LEU A 167 15.53 10.23 16.16
C LEU A 167 15.49 11.64 15.56
N ALA A 168 14.95 11.81 14.35
CA ALA A 168 14.88 13.09 13.64
C ALA A 168 13.49 13.77 13.74
N ALA A 169 12.51 13.12 14.32
CA ALA A 169 11.15 13.62 14.55
C ALA A 169 10.97 14.10 15.99
#